data_aa163f70242fe807d89cca49effd0b63
#
_entry.id   aa163f70242fe807d89cca49effd0b63
#
_cell.length_a   1.000
_cell.length_b   1.000
_cell.length_c   1.000
_cell.angle_alpha   90.00
_cell.angle_beta   90.00
_cell.angle_gamma   90.00
#
_symmetry.space_group_name_H-M   'P 1'
#
loop_
_entity.id
_entity.type
_entity.pdbx_description
1 polymer ?
#
loop_
_entity_poly.entity_id
_entity_poly.type
_entity_poly.pdbx_seq_one_letter_code
_entity_poly.pdbx_strand_id
1 'polypeptide(L)'
;WDSASVEQELETMSYPRAVETLNAYLPYLSKADIVLEAGSGLSAVILTLKRMGYRVMGLDYAVNALETSQRYDPELALVAGDVHHLPYAENTFGAYLSFGVFEHFETGMRVPLAEAYRVLKPGGVLVLTIPYPNIVNQLLAWRRKRAGMSVLNDDEFYESTYTRAALTNEVQAVGFKLEQVVPTSHAYTLWGIGAPFRAPGYYRTNALAEGLGRVLKTVLPWPFNFST
;
A
#
# COMPACT_ATOMS: atom_id res chain seq x y z
N TRP A 1 -14.49 -2.73 5.12
CA TRP A 1 -14.00 -2.58 6.51
C TRP A 1 -14.92 -3.20 7.56
N ASP A 2 -16.09 -3.71 7.19
CA ASP A 2 -17.14 -4.17 8.12
C ASP A 2 -16.75 -5.40 8.97
N SER A 3 -15.67 -6.12 8.63
CA SER A 3 -15.20 -7.31 9.34
C SER A 3 -13.81 -7.18 9.96
N ALA A 4 -13.09 -6.09 9.74
CA ALA A 4 -11.75 -5.87 10.25
C ALA A 4 -11.76 -4.92 11.46
N SER A 5 -10.85 -5.11 12.42
CA SER A 5 -10.66 -4.20 13.55
C SER A 5 -9.32 -3.48 13.45
N VAL A 6 -9.20 -2.33 14.13
CA VAL A 6 -7.95 -1.58 14.21
C VAL A 6 -6.84 -2.43 14.83
N GLU A 7 -7.16 -3.27 15.80
CA GLU A 7 -6.20 -4.17 16.45
C GLU A 7 -5.66 -5.23 15.48
N GLN A 8 -6.53 -5.80 14.62
CA GLN A 8 -6.13 -6.76 13.61
C GLN A 8 -5.22 -6.11 12.56
N GLU A 9 -5.55 -4.91 12.10
CA GLU A 9 -4.70 -4.16 11.17
C GLU A 9 -3.35 -3.79 11.82
N LEU A 10 -3.36 -3.35 13.09
CA LEU A 10 -2.13 -3.09 13.83
C LEU A 10 -1.27 -4.36 14.03
N GLU A 11 -1.90 -5.53 14.22
CA GLU A 11 -1.15 -6.79 14.26
C GLU A 11 -0.38 -7.01 12.95
N THR A 12 -0.98 -6.69 11.79
CA THR A 12 -0.32 -6.86 10.49
C THR A 12 0.94 -6.01 10.36
N MET A 13 1.04 -4.87 11.07
CA MET A 13 2.25 -4.03 11.08
C MET A 13 3.47 -4.72 11.69
N SER A 14 3.26 -5.80 12.45
CA SER A 14 4.34 -6.64 12.98
C SER A 14 4.79 -7.74 12.00
N TYR A 15 4.08 -7.96 10.91
CA TYR A 15 4.42 -9.02 9.96
C TYR A 15 5.64 -8.65 9.12
N PRO A 16 6.45 -9.63 8.72
CA PRO A 16 7.69 -9.37 7.97
C PRO A 16 7.50 -8.46 6.76
N ARG A 17 6.41 -8.61 6.01
CA ARG A 17 6.10 -7.77 4.84
C ARG A 17 5.88 -6.30 5.19
N ALA A 18 5.16 -6.03 6.28
CA ALA A 18 4.90 -4.66 6.71
C ALA A 18 6.16 -4.01 7.30
N VAL A 19 6.93 -4.76 8.08
CA VAL A 19 8.24 -4.32 8.59
C VAL A 19 9.22 -4.07 7.43
N GLU A 20 9.22 -4.91 6.40
CA GLU A 20 10.02 -4.70 5.19
C GLU A 20 9.68 -3.38 4.51
N THR A 21 8.38 -3.14 4.26
CA THR A 21 7.88 -1.91 3.64
C THR A 21 8.20 -0.69 4.51
N LEU A 22 7.91 -0.76 5.81
CA LEU A 22 8.19 0.31 6.74
C LEU A 22 9.69 0.70 6.73
N ASN A 23 10.59 -0.28 6.81
CA ASN A 23 12.03 -0.04 6.79
C ASN A 23 12.53 0.56 5.46
N ALA A 24 11.83 0.30 4.35
CA ALA A 24 12.20 0.86 3.05
C ALA A 24 11.97 2.37 2.98
N TYR A 25 10.93 2.91 3.62
CA TYR A 25 10.59 4.33 3.52
C TYR A 25 10.89 5.16 4.78
N LEU A 26 11.01 4.55 5.96
CA LEU A 26 11.32 5.28 7.22
C LEU A 26 12.51 6.24 7.11
N PRO A 27 13.63 5.89 6.44
CA PRO A 27 14.78 6.79 6.32
C PRO A 27 14.48 8.10 5.60
N TYR A 28 13.40 8.17 4.83
CA TYR A 28 12.98 9.36 4.08
C TYR A 28 12.01 10.26 4.84
N LEU A 29 11.47 9.79 5.98
CA LEU A 29 10.52 10.56 6.78
C LEU A 29 11.22 11.49 7.77
N SER A 30 10.69 12.71 7.88
CA SER A 30 11.14 13.70 8.87
C SER A 30 10.11 13.83 9.99
N LYS A 31 10.58 13.79 11.26
CA LYS A 31 9.71 14.07 12.43
C LYS A 31 9.34 15.55 12.58
N ALA A 32 10.03 16.44 11.90
CA ALA A 32 9.73 17.88 11.89
C ALA A 32 8.50 18.20 11.04
N ASP A 33 8.20 17.36 10.06
CA ASP A 33 7.12 17.55 9.11
C ASP A 33 5.90 16.68 9.44
N ILE A 34 4.77 16.99 8.78
CA ILE A 34 3.56 16.18 8.86
C ILE A 34 3.62 15.11 7.76
N VAL A 35 3.32 13.87 8.14
CA VAL A 35 3.15 12.73 7.24
C VAL A 35 1.66 12.53 7.00
N LEU A 36 1.22 12.59 5.75
CA LEU A 36 -0.14 12.24 5.34
C LEU A 36 -0.17 10.79 4.85
N GLU A 37 -1.10 9.98 5.36
CA GLU A 37 -1.52 8.74 4.71
C GLU A 37 -2.85 8.98 4.00
N ALA A 38 -2.88 8.83 2.69
CA ALA A 38 -4.06 8.98 1.85
C ALA A 38 -4.56 7.62 1.39
N GLY A 39 -5.80 7.29 1.79
CA GLY A 39 -6.34 5.94 1.82
C GLY A 39 -5.94 5.23 3.11
N SER A 40 -6.13 5.89 4.27
CA SER A 40 -5.64 5.38 5.56
C SER A 40 -6.46 4.21 6.13
N GLY A 41 -7.65 3.95 5.61
CA GLY A 41 -8.53 2.89 6.09
C GLY A 41 -8.68 2.91 7.61
N LEU A 42 -8.34 1.79 8.28
CA LEU A 42 -8.31 1.68 9.74
C LEU A 42 -7.03 2.26 10.38
N SER A 43 -6.25 3.03 9.64
CA SER A 43 -5.17 3.90 10.12
C SER A 43 -4.00 3.19 10.82
N ALA A 44 -3.76 1.90 10.53
CA ALA A 44 -2.72 1.12 11.19
C ALA A 44 -1.30 1.69 10.97
N VAL A 45 -1.01 2.21 9.77
CA VAL A 45 0.29 2.79 9.44
C VAL A 45 0.52 4.08 10.21
N ILE A 46 -0.42 5.04 10.17
CA ILE A 46 -0.26 6.31 10.89
C ILE A 46 -0.30 6.12 12.41
N LEU A 47 -1.06 5.16 12.94
CA LEU A 47 -1.01 4.79 14.35
C LEU A 47 0.38 4.26 14.74
N THR A 48 0.99 3.45 13.88
CA THR A 48 2.36 2.95 14.07
C THR A 48 3.36 4.09 14.04
N LEU A 49 3.29 4.98 13.05
CA LEU A 49 4.16 6.14 12.94
C LEU A 49 3.98 7.14 14.10
N LYS A 50 2.72 7.37 14.56
CA LYS A 50 2.44 8.19 15.75
C LYS A 50 3.14 7.64 16.97
N ARG A 51 3.09 6.32 17.22
CA ARG A 51 3.80 5.65 18.32
C ARG A 51 5.33 5.79 18.21
N MET A 52 5.86 5.96 17.00
CA MET A 52 7.28 6.24 16.74
C MET A 52 7.64 7.72 16.86
N GLY A 53 6.66 8.58 17.20
CA GLY A 53 6.85 10.02 17.41
C GLY A 53 6.81 10.89 16.15
N TYR A 54 6.22 10.40 15.07
CA TYR A 54 5.94 11.22 13.88
C TYR A 54 4.63 12.01 14.06
N ARG A 55 4.57 13.18 13.44
CA ARG A 55 3.33 13.95 13.27
C ARG A 55 2.58 13.38 12.08
N VAL A 56 1.38 12.86 12.30
CA VAL A 56 0.65 12.10 11.28
C VAL A 56 -0.75 12.67 11.05
N MET A 57 -1.26 12.46 9.84
CA MET A 57 -2.63 12.74 9.45
C MET A 57 -3.11 11.64 8.51
N GLY A 58 -4.33 11.17 8.68
CA GLY A 58 -4.99 10.21 7.79
C GLY A 58 -6.10 10.86 6.99
N LEU A 59 -6.24 10.42 5.72
CA LEU A 59 -7.37 10.75 4.89
C LEU A 59 -7.91 9.47 4.26
N ASP A 60 -9.23 9.30 4.30
CA ASP A 60 -9.91 8.22 3.60
C ASP A 60 -11.33 8.66 3.19
N TYR A 61 -11.89 8.05 2.15
CA TYR A 61 -13.28 8.28 1.78
C TYR A 61 -14.27 7.45 2.62
N ALA A 62 -13.80 6.36 3.24
CA ALA A 62 -14.58 5.45 4.06
C ALA A 62 -14.78 6.00 5.48
N VAL A 63 -15.81 6.82 5.66
CA VAL A 63 -16.11 7.48 6.93
C VAL A 63 -16.22 6.50 8.11
N ASN A 64 -16.83 5.32 7.90
CA ASN A 64 -16.95 4.28 8.91
C ASN A 64 -15.58 3.75 9.42
N ALA A 65 -14.59 3.64 8.54
CA ALA A 65 -13.22 3.26 8.91
C ALA A 65 -12.56 4.36 9.76
N LEU A 66 -12.70 5.62 9.34
CA LEU A 66 -12.18 6.77 10.08
C LEU A 66 -12.82 6.89 11.48
N GLU A 67 -14.15 6.75 11.58
CA GLU A 67 -14.86 6.76 12.87
C GLU A 67 -14.37 5.63 13.79
N THR A 68 -14.09 4.45 13.24
CA THR A 68 -13.56 3.32 14.00
C THR A 68 -12.15 3.62 14.51
N SER A 69 -11.30 4.20 13.68
CA SER A 69 -9.95 4.65 14.07
C SER A 69 -10.01 5.79 15.11
N GLN A 70 -10.94 6.72 14.94
CA GLN A 70 -11.13 7.82 15.88
C GLN A 70 -11.63 7.35 17.25
N ARG A 71 -12.46 6.30 17.31
CA ARG A 71 -12.86 5.67 18.60
C ARG A 71 -11.69 4.96 19.25
N TYR A 72 -10.77 4.39 18.47
CA TYR A 72 -9.57 3.72 18.98
C TYR A 72 -8.54 4.72 19.53
N ASP A 73 -8.28 5.79 18.81
CA ASP A 73 -7.38 6.88 19.21
C ASP A 73 -8.03 8.24 18.91
N PRO A 74 -8.70 8.87 19.90
CA PRO A 74 -9.38 10.15 19.73
C PRO A 74 -8.48 11.33 19.33
N GLU A 75 -7.16 11.21 19.54
CA GLU A 75 -6.19 12.26 19.18
C GLU A 75 -5.62 12.09 17.77
N LEU A 76 -6.08 11.07 17.02
CA LEU A 76 -5.62 10.88 15.67
C LEU A 76 -6.25 11.92 14.72
N ALA A 77 -5.43 12.65 13.99
CA ALA A 77 -5.91 13.62 13.02
C ALA A 77 -6.40 12.89 11.77
N LEU A 78 -7.72 12.83 11.57
CA LEU A 78 -8.37 12.14 10.46
C LEU A 78 -9.28 13.09 9.68
N VAL A 79 -9.31 12.94 8.37
CA VAL A 79 -10.15 13.74 7.45
C VAL A 79 -10.85 12.81 6.46
N ALA A 80 -12.17 12.92 6.34
CA ALA A 80 -12.90 12.28 5.28
C ALA A 80 -12.70 13.06 3.96
N GLY A 81 -12.24 12.38 2.91
CA GLY A 81 -11.93 13.04 1.65
C GLY A 81 -11.56 12.08 0.53
N ASP A 82 -11.54 12.65 -0.68
CA ASP A 82 -11.15 11.96 -1.91
C ASP A 82 -9.70 12.33 -2.27
N VAL A 83 -8.88 11.34 -2.56
CA VAL A 83 -7.48 11.52 -2.97
C VAL A 83 -7.34 12.23 -4.32
N HIS A 84 -8.42 12.29 -5.13
CA HIS A 84 -8.47 13.05 -6.38
C HIS A 84 -8.66 14.56 -6.16
N HIS A 85 -9.11 14.99 -4.96
CA HIS A 85 -9.38 16.39 -4.60
C HIS A 85 -9.07 16.61 -3.13
N LEU A 86 -7.80 16.68 -2.79
CA LEU A 86 -7.34 16.78 -1.40
C LEU A 86 -7.73 18.14 -0.78
N PRO A 87 -8.36 18.15 0.42
CA PRO A 87 -8.81 19.38 1.08
C PRO A 87 -7.63 20.10 1.80
N TYR A 88 -6.46 20.09 1.21
CA TYR A 88 -5.26 20.68 1.79
C TYR A 88 -4.64 21.73 0.84
N ALA A 89 -3.98 22.71 1.43
CA ALA A 89 -3.18 23.67 0.67
C ALA A 89 -1.95 22.99 0.04
N GLU A 90 -1.43 23.62 -1.00
CA GLU A 90 -0.12 23.22 -1.56
C GLU A 90 1.00 23.32 -0.53
N ASN A 91 2.04 22.50 -0.68
CA ASN A 91 3.23 22.54 0.16
C ASN A 91 2.96 22.34 1.67
N THR A 92 2.00 21.49 2.02
CA THR A 92 1.58 21.24 3.42
C THR A 92 2.39 20.13 4.07
N PHE A 93 2.63 19.02 3.37
CA PHE A 93 3.18 17.79 3.94
C PHE A 93 4.65 17.57 3.57
N GLY A 94 5.41 16.99 4.50
CA GLY A 94 6.78 16.53 4.21
C GLY A 94 6.82 15.14 3.60
N ALA A 95 5.79 14.32 3.85
CA ALA A 95 5.64 13.02 3.23
C ALA A 95 4.16 12.72 2.94
N TYR A 96 3.94 11.99 1.85
CA TYR A 96 2.65 11.45 1.42
C TYR A 96 2.79 9.94 1.25
N LEU A 97 2.01 9.19 1.98
CA LEU A 97 1.99 7.74 1.93
C LEU A 97 0.67 7.28 1.31
N SER A 98 0.72 6.28 0.42
CA SER A 98 -0.46 5.63 -0.12
C SER A 98 -0.17 4.16 -0.40
N PHE A 99 -0.88 3.28 0.30
CA PHE A 99 -0.64 1.85 0.27
C PHE A 99 -1.90 1.10 -0.18
N GLY A 100 -1.86 0.53 -1.39
CA GLY A 100 -2.98 -0.23 -1.91
C GLY A 100 -4.20 0.64 -2.23
N VAL A 101 -4.02 1.80 -2.90
CA VAL A 101 -5.10 2.76 -3.20
C VAL A 101 -5.16 3.12 -4.68
N PHE A 102 -4.05 3.52 -5.26
CA PHE A 102 -4.03 4.11 -6.61
C PHE A 102 -4.28 3.09 -7.72
N GLU A 103 -4.09 1.82 -7.46
CA GLU A 103 -4.44 0.72 -8.36
C GLU A 103 -5.95 0.55 -8.56
N HIS A 104 -6.76 1.03 -7.63
CA HIS A 104 -8.22 0.90 -7.70
C HIS A 104 -8.90 1.95 -8.57
N PHE A 105 -8.15 2.84 -9.20
CA PHE A 105 -8.72 3.86 -10.09
C PHE A 105 -8.70 3.41 -11.55
N GLU A 106 -9.89 3.14 -12.10
CA GLU A 106 -10.05 2.72 -13.50
C GLU A 106 -9.49 3.75 -14.48
N THR A 107 -9.60 5.03 -14.16
CA THR A 107 -9.07 6.14 -14.96
C THR A 107 -7.56 6.35 -14.82
N GLY A 108 -6.91 5.51 -14.00
CA GLY A 108 -5.48 5.59 -13.70
C GLY A 108 -5.13 6.55 -12.56
N MET A 109 -3.84 6.63 -12.24
CA MET A 109 -3.35 7.30 -11.03
C MET A 109 -2.88 8.74 -11.23
N ARG A 110 -2.97 9.32 -12.43
CA ARG A 110 -2.38 10.65 -12.71
C ARG A 110 -3.00 11.78 -11.90
N VAL A 111 -4.32 11.77 -11.71
CA VAL A 111 -5.01 12.80 -10.95
C VAL A 111 -4.61 12.76 -9.46
N PRO A 112 -4.72 11.60 -8.76
CA PRO A 112 -4.26 11.53 -7.37
C PRO A 112 -2.74 11.75 -7.22
N LEU A 113 -1.90 11.38 -8.21
CA LEU A 113 -0.48 11.72 -8.21
C LEU A 113 -0.24 13.23 -8.29
N ALA A 114 -1.02 13.95 -9.13
CA ALA A 114 -0.92 15.41 -9.23
C ALA A 114 -1.33 16.11 -7.92
N GLU A 115 -2.37 15.61 -7.26
CA GLU A 115 -2.77 16.10 -5.94
C GLU A 115 -1.71 15.82 -4.87
N ALA A 116 -1.13 14.61 -4.86
CA ALA A 116 -0.01 14.29 -3.98
C ALA A 116 1.19 15.23 -4.21
N TYR A 117 1.50 15.50 -5.49
CA TYR A 117 2.57 16.45 -5.84
C TYR A 117 2.28 17.87 -5.36
N ARG A 118 1.04 18.33 -5.51
CA ARG A 118 0.60 19.66 -5.10
C ARG A 118 0.72 19.88 -3.58
N VAL A 119 0.29 18.90 -2.79
CA VAL A 119 0.26 19.04 -1.33
C VAL A 119 1.61 18.78 -0.65
N LEU A 120 2.55 18.16 -1.35
CA LEU A 120 3.90 17.93 -0.85
C LEU A 120 4.74 19.20 -0.93
N LYS A 121 5.51 19.45 0.12
CA LYS A 121 6.54 20.51 0.15
C LYS A 121 7.63 20.23 -0.89
N PRO A 122 8.34 21.25 -1.38
CA PRO A 122 9.57 21.05 -2.12
C PRO A 122 10.55 20.16 -1.33
N GLY A 123 11.01 19.06 -1.96
CA GLY A 123 11.83 18.04 -1.29
C GLY A 123 11.06 17.05 -0.45
N GLY A 124 9.73 17.16 -0.40
CA GLY A 124 8.86 16.17 0.23
C GLY A 124 8.86 14.83 -0.50
N VAL A 125 8.46 13.77 0.19
CA VAL A 125 8.57 12.37 -0.27
C VAL A 125 7.20 11.77 -0.53
N LEU A 126 7.02 11.18 -1.71
CA LEU A 126 5.90 10.29 -2.05
C LEU A 126 6.34 8.83 -1.84
N VAL A 127 5.54 8.08 -1.10
CA VAL A 127 5.68 6.62 -0.94
C VAL A 127 4.41 5.94 -1.43
N LEU A 128 4.55 5.05 -2.40
CA LEU A 128 3.44 4.27 -2.94
C LEU A 128 3.74 2.77 -2.81
N THR A 129 2.70 1.97 -2.57
CA THR A 129 2.75 0.54 -2.89
C THR A 129 1.68 0.21 -3.92
N ILE A 130 2.09 -0.47 -4.97
CA ILE A 130 1.23 -0.87 -6.09
C ILE A 130 1.43 -2.36 -6.37
N PRO A 131 0.38 -3.15 -6.63
CA PRO A 131 0.50 -4.54 -7.02
C PRO A 131 1.36 -4.72 -8.27
N TYR A 132 2.24 -5.70 -8.23
CA TYR A 132 3.12 -6.03 -9.35
C TYR A 132 2.58 -7.24 -10.12
N PRO A 133 2.62 -7.25 -11.46
CA PRO A 133 2.17 -8.40 -12.27
C PRO A 133 3.15 -9.58 -12.17
N ASN A 134 3.21 -10.21 -10.99
CA ASN A 134 4.11 -11.33 -10.72
C ASN A 134 3.69 -12.61 -11.45
N ILE A 135 4.67 -13.52 -11.65
CA ILE A 135 4.48 -14.75 -12.43
C ILE A 135 3.47 -15.72 -11.78
N VAL A 136 3.38 -15.74 -10.46
CA VAL A 136 2.45 -16.60 -9.72
C VAL A 136 1.01 -16.16 -9.99
N ASN A 137 0.72 -14.88 -9.85
CA ASN A 137 -0.61 -14.32 -10.11
C ASN A 137 -1.03 -14.51 -11.57
N GLN A 138 -0.10 -14.30 -12.51
CA GLN A 138 -0.35 -14.55 -13.94
C GLN A 138 -0.67 -16.03 -14.23
N LEU A 139 0.08 -16.95 -13.63
CA LEU A 139 -0.16 -18.40 -13.79
C LEU A 139 -1.49 -18.82 -13.16
N LEU A 140 -1.80 -18.31 -11.97
CA LEU A 140 -3.07 -18.59 -11.30
C LEU A 140 -4.26 -18.04 -12.10
N ALA A 141 -4.17 -16.84 -12.61
CA ALA A 141 -5.20 -16.24 -13.48
C ALA A 141 -5.39 -17.05 -14.77
N TRP A 142 -4.31 -17.46 -15.41
CA TRP A 142 -4.36 -18.31 -16.60
C TRP A 142 -5.02 -19.68 -16.34
N ARG A 143 -4.69 -20.34 -15.21
CA ARG A 143 -5.31 -21.62 -14.80
C ARG A 143 -6.81 -21.45 -14.55
N ARG A 144 -7.23 -20.39 -13.84
CA ARG A 144 -8.64 -20.08 -13.56
C ARG A 144 -9.41 -19.86 -14.85
N LYS A 145 -8.87 -19.05 -15.76
CA LYS A 145 -9.48 -18.83 -17.09
C LYS A 145 -9.66 -20.14 -17.87
N ARG A 146 -8.67 -21.05 -17.86
CA ARG A 146 -8.77 -22.35 -18.50
C ARG A 146 -9.81 -23.29 -17.84
N ALA A 147 -10.01 -23.16 -16.53
CA ALA A 147 -10.99 -23.94 -15.80
C ALA A 147 -12.43 -23.39 -15.93
N GLY A 148 -12.65 -22.32 -16.71
CA GLY A 148 -13.95 -21.65 -16.84
C GLY A 148 -14.41 -21.00 -15.53
N MET A 149 -13.50 -20.76 -14.58
CA MET A 149 -13.78 -20.09 -13.32
C MET A 149 -13.58 -18.59 -13.53
N SER A 150 -14.68 -17.85 -13.74
CA SER A 150 -14.66 -16.39 -13.64
C SER A 150 -14.31 -16.01 -12.20
N VAL A 151 -13.33 -15.11 -12.01
CA VAL A 151 -12.86 -14.77 -10.67
C VAL A 151 -13.59 -13.56 -10.11
N LEU A 152 -14.22 -12.80 -10.99
CA LEU A 152 -15.11 -11.66 -10.77
C LEU A 152 -16.04 -11.62 -11.97
N ASN A 153 -17.19 -11.00 -11.88
CA ASN A 153 -17.93 -10.62 -13.07
C ASN A 153 -16.96 -9.90 -13.99
N ASP A 154 -16.76 -10.42 -15.21
CA ASP A 154 -15.78 -9.90 -16.20
C ASP A 154 -16.00 -8.40 -16.54
N ASP A 155 -17.05 -7.79 -15.99
CA ASP A 155 -17.48 -6.40 -16.21
C ASP A 155 -17.15 -5.44 -15.06
N GLU A 156 -16.55 -5.90 -13.94
CA GLU A 156 -16.18 -5.01 -12.83
C GLU A 156 -14.66 -4.87 -12.70
N PHE A 157 -14.17 -3.65 -12.94
CA PHE A 157 -12.80 -3.26 -12.66
C PHE A 157 -12.52 -3.38 -11.14
N TYR A 158 -11.47 -4.10 -10.77
CA TYR A 158 -11.07 -4.25 -9.37
C TYR A 158 -9.75 -3.53 -9.07
N GLU A 159 -8.69 -3.82 -9.81
CA GLU A 159 -7.39 -3.19 -9.63
C GLU A 159 -6.53 -3.26 -10.89
N SER A 160 -5.66 -2.28 -11.06
CA SER A 160 -4.59 -2.27 -12.05
C SER A 160 -3.28 -2.78 -11.44
N THR A 161 -2.49 -3.48 -12.24
CA THR A 161 -1.11 -3.81 -11.88
C THR A 161 -0.14 -3.00 -12.73
N TYR A 162 0.98 -2.57 -12.15
CA TYR A 162 1.96 -1.76 -12.86
C TYR A 162 3.32 -2.44 -12.87
N THR A 163 3.93 -2.54 -14.06
CA THR A 163 5.34 -2.88 -14.15
C THR A 163 6.19 -1.73 -13.60
N ARG A 164 7.43 -2.01 -13.23
CA ARG A 164 8.38 -0.98 -12.78
C ARG A 164 8.47 0.19 -13.76
N ALA A 165 8.57 -0.09 -15.06
CA ALA A 165 8.66 0.94 -16.09
C ALA A 165 7.39 1.78 -16.20
N ALA A 166 6.20 1.13 -16.17
CA ALA A 166 4.92 1.83 -16.21
C ALA A 166 4.74 2.75 -15.00
N LEU A 167 5.00 2.25 -13.78
CA LEU A 167 4.91 3.05 -12.56
C LEU A 167 5.90 4.23 -12.59
N THR A 168 7.16 3.97 -13.00
CA THR A 168 8.16 5.04 -13.14
C THR A 168 7.67 6.14 -14.07
N ASN A 169 7.11 5.78 -15.22
CA ASN A 169 6.59 6.74 -16.19
C ASN A 169 5.44 7.58 -15.61
N GLU A 170 4.51 6.95 -14.87
CA GLU A 170 3.38 7.67 -14.26
C GLU A 170 3.86 8.70 -13.22
N VAL A 171 4.76 8.31 -12.30
CA VAL A 171 5.24 9.22 -11.26
C VAL A 171 6.11 10.35 -11.82
N GLN A 172 6.95 10.06 -12.84
CA GLN A 172 7.79 11.07 -13.49
C GLN A 172 6.99 12.03 -14.37
N ALA A 173 5.90 11.57 -14.98
CA ALA A 173 5.03 12.43 -15.81
C ALA A 173 4.37 13.56 -15.02
N VAL A 174 4.21 13.40 -13.71
CA VAL A 174 3.66 14.41 -12.80
C VAL A 174 4.74 15.37 -12.26
N GLY A 175 6.02 14.99 -12.38
CA GLY A 175 7.15 15.83 -11.93
C GLY A 175 7.94 15.25 -10.75
N PHE A 176 7.60 14.07 -10.26
CA PHE A 176 8.39 13.40 -9.23
C PHE A 176 9.73 12.91 -9.77
N LYS A 177 10.77 13.02 -8.96
CA LYS A 177 12.03 12.33 -9.20
C LYS A 177 11.98 10.98 -8.49
N LEU A 178 12.19 9.90 -9.23
CA LEU A 178 12.24 8.57 -8.67
C LEU A 178 13.54 8.36 -7.89
N GLU A 179 13.44 8.09 -6.60
CA GLU A 179 14.58 7.78 -5.75
C GLU A 179 14.83 6.27 -5.68
N GLN A 180 13.77 5.47 -5.49
CA GLN A 180 13.91 4.03 -5.30
C GLN A 180 12.66 3.28 -5.74
N VAL A 181 12.85 2.07 -6.28
CA VAL A 181 11.78 1.10 -6.52
C VAL A 181 12.20 -0.22 -5.89
N VAL A 182 11.43 -0.70 -4.92
CA VAL A 182 11.77 -1.87 -4.12
C VAL A 182 10.75 -2.98 -4.34
N PRO A 183 11.16 -4.16 -4.83
CA PRO A 183 10.26 -5.32 -4.87
C PRO A 183 10.05 -5.85 -3.45
N THR A 184 8.79 -5.95 -3.01
CA THR A 184 8.44 -6.33 -1.63
C THR A 184 7.46 -7.49 -1.58
N SER A 185 7.24 -8.03 -0.38
CA SER A 185 6.16 -8.99 -0.08
C SER A 185 6.25 -10.34 -0.82
N HIS A 186 7.46 -10.85 -1.09
CA HIS A 186 7.68 -12.13 -1.80
C HIS A 186 7.01 -13.32 -1.11
N ALA A 187 7.05 -13.38 0.22
CA ALA A 187 6.35 -14.41 0.99
C ALA A 187 4.83 -14.35 0.78
N TYR A 188 4.29 -13.15 0.60
CA TYR A 188 2.86 -12.95 0.38
C TYR A 188 2.42 -13.39 -1.03
N THR A 189 3.29 -13.32 -2.02
CA THR A 189 3.05 -13.95 -3.33
C THR A 189 2.81 -15.45 -3.19
N LEU A 190 3.62 -16.12 -2.34
CA LEU A 190 3.43 -17.56 -2.05
C LEU A 190 2.15 -17.81 -1.25
N TRP A 191 1.78 -16.92 -0.33
CA TRP A 191 0.52 -16.98 0.40
C TRP A 191 -0.68 -17.05 -0.55
N GLY A 192 -0.64 -16.36 -1.69
CA GLY A 192 -1.64 -16.40 -2.74
C GLY A 192 -1.85 -17.79 -3.35
N ILE A 193 -0.84 -18.67 -3.33
CA ILE A 193 -0.94 -20.05 -3.83
C ILE A 193 -1.87 -20.89 -2.96
N GLY A 194 -1.92 -20.67 -1.64
CA GLY A 194 -2.85 -21.34 -0.75
C GLY A 194 -2.25 -21.95 0.52
N ALA A 195 -2.92 -22.99 1.04
CA ALA A 195 -2.69 -23.59 2.35
C ALA A 195 -1.23 -23.91 2.73
N PRO A 196 -0.33 -24.41 1.84
CA PRO A 196 1.04 -24.69 2.23
C PRO A 196 1.84 -23.50 2.75
N PHE A 197 1.37 -22.26 2.44
CA PHE A 197 2.08 -21.01 2.72
C PHE A 197 1.34 -20.09 3.69
N ARG A 198 0.15 -20.50 4.17
CA ARG A 198 -0.68 -19.72 5.08
C ARG A 198 -0.49 -20.16 6.51
N ALA A 199 -0.50 -19.19 7.43
CA ALA A 199 -0.63 -19.43 8.87
C ALA A 199 -2.03 -19.04 9.33
N PRO A 200 -2.51 -19.54 10.50
CA PRO A 200 -3.68 -18.99 11.16
C PRO A 200 -3.50 -17.50 11.47
N GLY A 201 -4.54 -16.71 11.26
CA GLY A 201 -4.51 -15.26 11.48
C GLY A 201 -4.85 -14.46 10.22
N TYR A 202 -5.02 -13.16 10.40
CA TYR A 202 -5.45 -12.23 9.37
C TYR A 202 -4.31 -11.99 8.36
N TYR A 203 -4.44 -12.49 7.14
CA TYR A 203 -3.44 -12.38 6.05
C TYR A 203 -2.01 -12.80 6.44
N ARG A 204 -1.85 -13.81 7.28
CA ARG A 204 -0.56 -14.23 7.84
C ARG A 204 0.11 -15.31 7.00
N THR A 205 1.38 -15.10 6.67
CA THR A 205 2.30 -16.08 6.06
C THR A 205 2.88 -17.00 7.14
N ASN A 206 3.22 -18.25 6.74
CA ASN A 206 3.92 -19.16 7.66
C ASN A 206 5.45 -19.14 7.45
N ALA A 207 6.18 -19.85 8.32
CA ALA A 207 7.64 -19.89 8.28
C ALA A 207 8.21 -20.40 6.94
N LEU A 208 7.51 -21.33 6.27
CA LEU A 208 7.92 -21.84 4.96
C LEU A 208 7.84 -20.73 3.90
N ALA A 209 6.71 -19.98 3.86
CA ALA A 209 6.55 -18.86 2.95
C ALA A 209 7.61 -17.79 3.19
N GLU A 210 7.89 -17.47 4.47
CA GLU A 210 8.91 -16.48 4.83
C GLU A 210 10.31 -16.92 4.44
N GLY A 211 10.65 -18.20 4.65
CA GLY A 211 11.95 -18.76 4.23
C GLY A 211 12.14 -18.70 2.72
N LEU A 212 11.18 -19.22 1.96
CA LEU A 212 11.22 -19.20 0.50
C LEU A 212 11.12 -17.78 -0.06
N GLY A 213 10.32 -16.92 0.53
CA GLY A 213 10.19 -15.51 0.14
C GLY A 213 11.54 -14.77 0.22
N ARG A 214 12.34 -15.00 1.27
CA ARG A 214 13.70 -14.45 1.39
C ARG A 214 14.62 -14.94 0.29
N VAL A 215 14.57 -16.22 -0.06
CA VAL A 215 15.35 -16.77 -1.17
C VAL A 215 14.93 -16.15 -2.49
N LEU A 216 13.62 -16.09 -2.77
CA LEU A 216 13.08 -15.47 -3.99
C LEU A 216 13.47 -14.00 -4.10
N LYS A 217 13.39 -13.24 -3.01
CA LYS A 217 13.83 -11.84 -2.97
C LYS A 217 15.29 -11.67 -3.40
N THR A 218 16.15 -12.61 -3.02
CA THR A 218 17.58 -12.55 -3.33
C THR A 218 17.91 -12.99 -4.76
N VAL A 219 17.24 -14.05 -5.25
CA VAL A 219 17.58 -14.69 -6.53
C VAL A 219 16.75 -14.16 -7.70
N LEU A 220 15.46 -13.93 -7.47
CA LEU A 220 14.47 -13.54 -8.49
C LEU A 220 13.52 -12.45 -7.95
N PRO A 221 14.03 -11.27 -7.59
CA PRO A 221 13.22 -10.28 -6.87
C PRO A 221 11.97 -9.82 -7.64
N TRP A 222 12.09 -9.54 -8.92
CA TRP A 222 11.01 -8.96 -9.71
C TRP A 222 9.91 -9.94 -10.14
N PRO A 223 10.20 -11.17 -10.63
CA PRO A 223 9.14 -12.09 -11.06
C PRO A 223 8.23 -12.57 -9.95
N PHE A 224 8.66 -12.47 -8.69
CA PHE A 224 7.96 -13.06 -7.55
C PHE A 224 7.57 -12.06 -6.45
N ASN A 225 7.80 -10.76 -6.63
CA ASN A 225 7.30 -9.77 -5.68
C ASN A 225 5.78 -9.60 -5.80
N PHE A 226 5.11 -9.29 -4.69
CA PHE A 226 3.68 -9.02 -4.68
C PHE A 226 3.38 -7.56 -4.99
N SER A 227 4.17 -6.65 -4.41
CA SER A 227 4.01 -5.21 -4.58
C SER A 227 5.36 -4.50 -4.77
N THR A 228 5.29 -3.32 -5.27
CA THR A 228 6.44 -2.43 -5.53
C THR A 228 6.19 -1.09 -4.89
#